data_45b7389bf640eb4212e58ff79843c931
#
_entry.id   45b7389bf640eb4212e58ff79843c931
#
_cell.length_a   1.000
_cell.length_b   1.000
_cell.length_c   1.000
_cell.angle_alpha   90.00
_cell.angle_beta   90.00
_cell.angle_gamma   90.00
#
_symmetry.space_group_name_H-M   'P 1'
#
loop_
_entity.id
_entity.type
_entity.pdbx_description
1 polymer ?
#
loop_
_entity_poly.entity_id
_entity_poly.type
_entity_poly.pdbx_seq_one_letter_code
_entity_poly.pdbx_strand_id
1 'polypeptide(L)'
;PWYMLMYYSALCHMAAALILIVIWRKKLGYRKVKVLLEILLISGAGVVIQLLYHPLLTTGFGMSLGILVLFITINNPHANIDTLTGLYNHLYLARKSNELISAEKSFHIITVYLYQLKHINKIAGVQGGNSILKLTARKLGEMCGKKAFRTTGKRFMILTGSLEEYEYYLTQLKRMFDGNSKLN
;
A
#
# COMPACT_ATOMS: atom_id res chain seq x y z
N PRO A 1 32.21 28.60 21.48
CA PRO A 1 31.67 27.46 21.25
C PRO A 1 30.18 27.26 21.14
N TRP A 2 29.48 28.24 20.53
CA TRP A 2 28.02 28.11 20.24
C TRP A 2 27.68 26.92 19.36
N TYR A 3 28.60 26.51 18.45
CA TYR A 3 28.41 25.36 17.58
C TYR A 3 28.31 24.03 18.37
N MET A 4 28.99 23.87 19.49
CA MET A 4 28.87 22.69 20.34
C MET A 4 27.45 22.49 20.87
N LEU A 5 26.79 23.60 21.21
CA LEU A 5 25.41 23.58 21.72
C LEU A 5 24.42 23.05 20.67
N MET A 6 24.67 23.38 19.39
CA MET A 6 23.89 22.85 18.28
C MET A 6 24.04 21.32 18.12
N TYR A 7 25.26 20.78 18.27
CA TYR A 7 25.48 19.33 18.21
C TYR A 7 24.83 18.59 19.38
N TYR A 8 24.95 19.13 20.61
CA TYR A 8 24.26 18.54 21.76
C TYR A 8 22.74 18.54 21.57
N SER A 9 22.19 19.64 21.08
CA SER A 9 20.77 19.72 20.76
C SER A 9 20.36 18.67 19.70
N ALA A 10 21.12 18.51 18.62
CA ALA A 10 20.84 17.52 17.58
C ALA A 10 20.87 16.08 18.13
N LEU A 11 21.88 15.76 18.97
CA LEU A 11 21.99 14.44 19.60
C LEU A 11 20.84 14.16 20.57
N CYS A 12 20.40 15.17 21.35
CA CYS A 12 19.23 15.02 22.22
C CYS A 12 17.96 14.75 21.44
N HIS A 13 17.73 15.46 20.31
CA HIS A 13 16.56 15.22 19.46
C HIS A 13 16.60 13.85 18.80
N MET A 14 17.77 13.38 18.36
CA MET A 14 17.93 12.04 17.80
C MET A 14 17.64 10.94 18.85
N ALA A 15 18.15 11.11 20.08
CA ALA A 15 17.88 10.19 21.18
C ALA A 15 16.37 10.17 21.52
N ALA A 16 15.74 11.33 21.60
CA ALA A 16 14.30 11.44 21.84
C ALA A 16 13.48 10.76 20.73
N ALA A 17 13.85 10.98 19.45
CA ALA A 17 13.20 10.33 18.31
C ALA A 17 13.34 8.81 18.37
N LEU A 18 14.52 8.29 18.73
CA LEU A 18 14.76 6.85 18.87
C LEU A 18 13.91 6.24 19.99
N ILE A 19 13.82 6.91 21.13
CA ILE A 19 12.97 6.49 22.25
C ILE A 19 11.51 6.44 21.83
N LEU A 20 11.01 7.48 21.15
CA LEU A 20 9.64 7.51 20.64
C LEU A 20 9.35 6.38 19.64
N ILE A 21 10.29 6.09 18.71
CA ILE A 21 10.16 4.96 17.77
C ILE A 21 10.04 3.64 18.52
N VAL A 22 10.87 3.41 19.55
CA VAL A 22 10.84 2.18 20.35
C VAL A 22 9.53 2.04 21.12
N ILE A 23 9.05 3.11 21.75
CA ILE A 23 7.78 3.10 22.50
C ILE A 23 6.60 2.81 21.58
N TRP A 24 6.56 3.43 20.41
CA TRP A 24 5.40 3.37 19.50
C TRP A 24 5.53 2.30 18.40
N ARG A 25 6.59 1.47 18.41
CA ARG A 25 6.88 0.44 17.38
C ARG A 25 5.69 -0.48 17.08
N LYS A 26 4.92 -0.86 18.11
CA LYS A 26 3.75 -1.75 17.95
C LYS A 26 2.59 -1.07 17.21
N LYS A 27 2.40 0.26 17.40
CA LYS A 27 1.34 1.04 16.73
C LYS A 27 1.74 1.47 15.31
N LEU A 28 3.01 1.74 15.09
CA LEU A 28 3.53 2.23 13.80
C LEU A 28 3.59 1.16 12.72
N GLY A 29 3.79 -0.11 13.11
CA GLY A 29 4.01 -1.22 12.19
C GLY A 29 5.43 -1.23 11.59
N TYR A 30 5.92 -2.43 11.24
CA TYR A 30 7.30 -2.68 10.83
C TYR A 30 7.81 -1.76 9.71
N ARG A 31 6.99 -1.52 8.67
CA ARG A 31 7.40 -0.69 7.52
C ARG A 31 7.67 0.76 7.89
N LYS A 32 6.83 1.37 8.72
CA LYS A 32 7.01 2.76 9.17
C LYS A 32 8.20 2.89 10.10
N VAL A 33 8.37 1.93 11.01
CA VAL A 33 9.53 1.89 11.93
C VAL A 33 10.83 1.81 11.14
N LYS A 34 10.92 0.95 10.12
CA LYS A 34 12.09 0.81 9.26
C LYS A 34 12.46 2.15 8.59
N VAL A 35 11.49 2.83 7.98
CA VAL A 35 11.73 4.12 7.31
C VAL A 35 12.18 5.19 8.30
N LEU A 36 11.59 5.26 9.50
CA LEU A 36 12.00 6.21 10.53
C LEU A 36 13.43 5.96 11.01
N LEU A 37 13.82 4.68 11.13
CA LEU A 37 15.21 4.31 11.48
C LEU A 37 16.19 4.67 10.37
N GLU A 38 15.83 4.46 9.09
CA GLU A 38 16.65 4.85 7.93
C GLU A 38 16.89 6.37 7.92
N ILE A 39 15.84 7.17 8.17
CA ILE A 39 15.95 8.64 8.26
C ILE A 39 16.89 9.04 9.42
N LEU A 40 16.73 8.43 10.58
CA LEU A 40 17.56 8.69 11.74
C LEU A 40 19.04 8.37 11.47
N LEU A 41 19.30 7.29 10.73
CA LEU A 41 20.64 6.84 10.34
C LEU A 41 21.30 7.83 9.38
N ILE A 42 20.56 8.28 8.34
CA ILE A 42 21.03 9.28 7.36
C ILE A 42 21.33 10.62 8.05
N SER A 43 20.43 11.08 8.93
CA SER A 43 20.63 12.32 9.71
C SER A 43 21.82 12.22 10.64
N GLY A 44 22.00 11.08 11.31
CA GLY A 44 23.13 10.82 12.21
C GLY A 44 24.47 10.79 11.47
N ALA A 45 24.52 10.16 10.29
CA ALA A 45 25.71 10.18 9.45
C ALA A 45 26.08 11.62 9.04
N GLY A 46 25.11 12.47 8.73
CA GLY A 46 25.32 13.89 8.44
C GLY A 46 25.95 14.64 9.62
N VAL A 47 25.49 14.39 10.85
CA VAL A 47 26.07 14.98 12.06
C VAL A 47 27.53 14.53 12.27
N VAL A 48 27.81 13.23 12.11
CA VAL A 48 29.17 12.68 12.26
C VAL A 48 30.12 13.27 11.22
N ILE A 49 29.71 13.36 9.95
CA ILE A 49 30.52 13.96 8.88
C ILE A 49 30.82 15.44 9.21
N GLN A 50 29.84 16.17 9.69
CA GLN A 50 30.01 17.58 10.04
C GLN A 50 30.94 17.78 11.27
N LEU A 51 30.95 16.83 12.21
CA LEU A 51 31.89 16.84 13.33
C LEU A 51 33.35 16.63 12.86
N LEU A 52 33.56 15.78 11.84
CA LEU A 52 34.87 15.51 11.27
C LEU A 52 35.35 16.61 10.33
N TYR A 53 34.41 17.21 9.58
CA TYR A 53 34.67 18.23 8.55
C TYR A 53 33.80 19.47 8.78
N HIS A 54 34.22 20.32 9.72
CA HIS A 54 33.47 21.52 10.16
C HIS A 54 32.99 22.48 9.06
N PRO A 55 33.68 22.63 7.90
CA PRO A 55 33.20 23.51 6.82
C PRO A 55 31.99 23.00 6.08
N LEU A 56 31.63 21.71 6.23
CA LEU A 56 30.54 21.09 5.48
C LEU A 56 29.22 21.15 6.25
N LEU A 57 28.25 21.90 5.76
CA LEU A 57 26.90 21.99 6.31
C LEU A 57 26.05 20.74 5.91
N THR A 58 26.52 19.55 6.32
CA THR A 58 25.90 18.26 5.90
C THR A 58 24.64 17.92 6.69
N THR A 59 24.47 18.47 7.90
CA THR A 59 23.31 18.17 8.76
C THR A 59 22.00 18.62 8.11
N GLY A 60 21.95 19.84 7.55
CA GLY A 60 20.78 20.35 6.85
C GLY A 60 20.44 19.55 5.60
N PHE A 61 21.46 19.12 4.85
CA PHE A 61 21.27 18.27 3.68
C PHE A 61 20.71 16.89 4.08
N GLY A 62 21.27 16.25 5.13
CA GLY A 62 20.79 14.97 5.66
C GLY A 62 19.33 15.05 6.12
N MET A 63 18.95 16.13 6.82
CA MET A 63 17.55 16.36 7.21
C MET A 63 16.62 16.51 6.01
N SER A 64 17.01 17.31 5.02
CA SER A 64 16.22 17.51 3.79
C SER A 64 16.03 16.19 3.03
N LEU A 65 17.07 15.39 2.92
CA LEU A 65 17.00 14.07 2.29
C LEU A 65 16.08 13.12 3.08
N GLY A 66 16.17 13.13 4.41
CA GLY A 66 15.29 12.35 5.29
C GLY A 66 13.81 12.72 5.12
N ILE A 67 13.49 14.01 5.09
CA ILE A 67 12.14 14.51 4.86
C ILE A 67 11.64 14.11 3.47
N LEU A 68 12.49 14.17 2.44
CA LEU A 68 12.14 13.74 1.08
C LEU A 68 11.81 12.24 1.02
N VAL A 69 12.62 11.39 1.64
CA VAL A 69 12.37 9.94 1.73
C VAL A 69 11.06 9.66 2.48
N LEU A 70 10.82 10.35 3.59
CA LEU A 70 9.58 10.26 4.34
C LEU A 70 8.37 10.65 3.47
N PHE A 71 8.46 11.77 2.78
CA PHE A 71 7.40 12.27 1.89
C PHE A 71 7.06 11.26 0.79
N ILE A 72 8.07 10.73 0.07
CA ILE A 72 7.87 9.72 -0.97
C ILE A 72 7.26 8.45 -0.40
N THR A 73 7.68 8.02 0.80
CA THR A 73 7.20 6.77 1.41
C THR A 73 5.76 6.88 1.90
N ILE A 74 5.39 8.03 2.49
CA ILE A 74 4.01 8.27 2.98
C ILE A 74 3.05 8.51 1.82
N ASN A 75 3.47 9.29 0.83
CA ASN A 75 2.63 9.73 -0.28
C ASN A 75 2.73 8.83 -1.52
N ASN A 76 3.17 7.58 -1.39
CA ASN A 76 3.16 6.65 -2.52
C ASN A 76 1.73 6.20 -2.86
N PRO A 77 1.02 6.88 -3.78
CA PRO A 77 -0.37 6.54 -4.12
C PRO A 77 -0.47 5.18 -4.81
N HIS A 78 0.63 4.75 -5.47
CA HIS A 78 0.70 3.48 -6.19
C HIS A 78 0.86 2.26 -5.27
N ALA A 79 1.22 2.45 -4.00
CA ALA A 79 1.35 1.35 -3.04
C ALA A 79 0.02 0.57 -2.81
N ASN A 80 -1.12 1.17 -3.16
CA ASN A 80 -2.46 0.63 -2.93
C ASN A 80 -3.14 0.10 -4.21
N ILE A 81 -2.52 0.27 -5.38
CA ILE A 81 -3.10 -0.05 -6.68
C ILE A 81 -2.34 -1.22 -7.30
N ASP A 82 -3.07 -2.13 -7.93
CA ASP A 82 -2.50 -3.18 -8.78
C ASP A 82 -2.09 -2.58 -10.14
N THR A 83 -0.81 -2.64 -10.46
CA THR A 83 -0.24 -1.99 -11.65
C THR A 83 -0.75 -2.55 -12.98
N LEU A 84 -1.20 -3.83 -13.00
CA LEU A 84 -1.72 -4.44 -14.21
C LEU A 84 -3.16 -4.02 -14.48
N THR A 85 -3.99 -3.94 -13.45
CA THR A 85 -5.45 -3.81 -13.60
C THR A 85 -5.99 -2.45 -13.19
N GLY A 86 -5.23 -1.65 -12.45
CA GLY A 86 -5.68 -0.36 -11.94
C GLY A 86 -6.65 -0.44 -10.76
N LEU A 87 -7.07 -1.64 -10.35
CA LEU A 87 -7.89 -1.83 -9.15
C LEU A 87 -7.04 -1.68 -7.88
N TYR A 88 -7.69 -1.50 -6.75
CA TYR A 88 -7.01 -1.57 -5.47
C TYR A 88 -6.42 -2.97 -5.22
N ASN A 89 -5.24 -3.02 -4.60
CA ASN A 89 -4.54 -4.27 -4.32
C ASN A 89 -4.90 -4.86 -2.94
N HIS A 90 -4.29 -6.00 -2.62
CA HIS A 90 -4.51 -6.70 -1.34
C HIS A 90 -4.11 -5.88 -0.11
N LEU A 91 -3.10 -5.00 -0.22
CA LEU A 91 -2.67 -4.15 0.90
C LEU A 91 -3.75 -3.13 1.27
N TYR A 92 -4.41 -2.56 0.26
CA TYR A 92 -5.51 -1.63 0.49
C TYR A 92 -6.75 -2.33 1.05
N LEU A 93 -7.07 -3.54 0.55
CA LEU A 93 -8.15 -4.37 1.09
C LEU A 93 -7.91 -4.69 2.57
N ALA A 94 -6.71 -5.18 2.93
CA ALA A 94 -6.37 -5.49 4.31
C ALA A 94 -6.49 -4.28 5.23
N ARG A 95 -6.03 -3.09 4.77
CA ARG A 95 -6.17 -1.86 5.54
C ARG A 95 -7.64 -1.49 5.75
N LYS A 96 -8.46 -1.56 4.69
CA LYS A 96 -9.89 -1.26 4.77
C LYS A 96 -10.65 -2.24 5.67
N SER A 97 -10.35 -3.52 5.56
CA SER A 97 -10.94 -4.53 6.45
C SER A 97 -10.56 -4.28 7.91
N ASN A 98 -9.29 -3.95 8.20
CA ASN A 98 -8.86 -3.62 9.57
C ASN A 98 -9.53 -2.35 10.11
N GLU A 99 -9.73 -1.32 9.27
CA GLU A 99 -10.49 -0.11 9.65
C GLU A 99 -11.92 -0.45 10.06
N LEU A 100 -12.60 -1.34 9.30
CA LEU A 100 -13.96 -1.78 9.61
C LEU A 100 -14.01 -2.63 10.89
N ILE A 101 -13.09 -3.56 11.08
CA ILE A 101 -12.97 -4.38 12.29
C ILE A 101 -12.75 -3.49 13.51
N SER A 102 -11.83 -2.51 13.43
CA SER A 102 -11.55 -1.59 14.53
C SER A 102 -12.71 -0.66 14.86
N ALA A 103 -13.62 -0.44 13.90
CA ALA A 103 -14.84 0.33 14.08
C ALA A 103 -16.06 -0.55 14.45
N GLU A 104 -15.84 -1.84 14.72
CA GLU A 104 -16.88 -2.84 15.02
C GLU A 104 -18.00 -2.91 13.97
N LYS A 105 -17.67 -2.60 12.70
CA LYS A 105 -18.62 -2.64 11.58
C LYS A 105 -18.57 -4.00 10.88
N SER A 106 -19.73 -4.59 10.67
CA SER A 106 -19.86 -5.78 9.82
C SER A 106 -19.58 -5.45 8.37
N PHE A 107 -18.98 -6.39 7.66
CA PHE A 107 -18.75 -6.32 6.23
C PHE A 107 -18.77 -7.72 5.60
N HIS A 108 -18.98 -7.79 4.30
CA HIS A 108 -18.98 -9.03 3.54
C HIS A 108 -17.97 -8.93 2.39
N ILE A 109 -17.42 -10.07 1.99
CA ILE A 109 -16.46 -10.15 0.88
C ILE A 109 -16.96 -11.16 -0.14
N ILE A 110 -17.13 -10.71 -1.40
CA ILE A 110 -17.39 -11.58 -2.53
C ILE A 110 -16.03 -11.89 -3.18
N THR A 111 -15.73 -13.16 -3.40
CA THR A 111 -14.51 -13.57 -4.10
C THR A 111 -14.86 -14.05 -5.52
N VAL A 112 -14.21 -13.44 -6.50
CA VAL A 112 -14.31 -13.81 -7.91
C VAL A 112 -12.98 -14.45 -8.32
N TYR A 113 -13.03 -15.64 -8.87
CA TYR A 113 -11.85 -16.44 -9.19
C TYR A 113 -11.84 -16.85 -10.66
N LEU A 114 -10.79 -16.47 -11.40
CA LEU A 114 -10.62 -16.83 -12.81
C LEU A 114 -9.94 -18.21 -12.94
N TYR A 115 -10.73 -19.26 -12.99
CA TYR A 115 -10.24 -20.64 -12.98
C TYR A 115 -9.35 -20.98 -14.19
N GLN A 116 -9.75 -20.55 -15.39
CA GLN A 116 -9.12 -20.96 -16.65
C GLN A 116 -7.94 -20.09 -17.08
N LEU A 117 -7.47 -19.13 -16.24
CA LEU A 117 -6.40 -18.21 -16.60
C LEU A 117 -5.11 -18.93 -17.02
N LYS A 118 -4.79 -20.06 -16.37
CA LYS A 118 -3.62 -20.88 -16.73
C LYS A 118 -3.76 -21.48 -18.13
N HIS A 119 -4.95 -21.94 -18.51
CA HIS A 119 -5.24 -22.48 -19.83
C HIS A 119 -5.15 -21.38 -20.91
N ILE A 120 -5.72 -20.23 -20.65
CA ILE A 120 -5.65 -19.05 -21.54
C ILE A 120 -4.18 -18.64 -21.75
N ASN A 121 -3.38 -18.59 -20.69
CA ASN A 121 -1.94 -18.30 -20.81
C ASN A 121 -1.19 -19.33 -21.67
N LYS A 122 -1.61 -20.60 -21.65
CA LYS A 122 -1.00 -21.66 -22.47
C LYS A 122 -1.33 -21.49 -23.96
N ILE A 123 -2.53 -21.04 -24.30
CA ILE A 123 -3.01 -20.87 -25.69
C ILE A 123 -2.58 -19.49 -26.25
N ALA A 124 -2.85 -18.42 -25.51
CA ALA A 124 -2.70 -17.03 -25.96
C ALA A 124 -1.51 -16.29 -25.33
N GLY A 125 -0.63 -17.02 -24.65
CA GLY A 125 0.50 -16.43 -23.94
C GLY A 125 0.11 -15.58 -22.74
N VAL A 126 1.12 -15.06 -22.03
CA VAL A 126 0.93 -14.21 -20.84
C VAL A 126 0.15 -12.93 -21.18
N GLN A 127 0.34 -12.40 -22.39
CA GLN A 127 -0.38 -11.19 -22.82
C GLN A 127 -1.88 -11.44 -22.96
N GLY A 128 -2.30 -12.61 -23.48
CA GLY A 128 -3.71 -13.01 -23.54
C GLY A 128 -4.35 -13.08 -22.16
N GLY A 129 -3.68 -13.72 -21.20
CA GLY A 129 -4.13 -13.76 -19.82
C GLY A 129 -4.19 -12.38 -19.16
N ASN A 130 -3.21 -11.51 -19.42
CA ASN A 130 -3.23 -10.13 -18.93
C ASN A 130 -4.41 -9.32 -19.50
N SER A 131 -4.77 -9.55 -20.75
CA SER A 131 -5.94 -8.91 -21.39
C SER A 131 -7.24 -9.32 -20.71
N ILE A 132 -7.41 -10.61 -20.40
CA ILE A 132 -8.57 -11.11 -19.63
C ILE A 132 -8.61 -10.51 -18.22
N LEU A 133 -7.46 -10.42 -17.53
CA LEU A 133 -7.38 -9.80 -16.21
C LEU A 133 -7.79 -8.31 -16.25
N LYS A 134 -7.32 -7.56 -17.26
CA LYS A 134 -7.69 -6.15 -17.46
C LYS A 134 -9.17 -5.99 -17.79
N LEU A 135 -9.71 -6.86 -18.66
CA LEU A 135 -11.14 -6.83 -19.02
C LEU A 135 -12.03 -7.10 -17.80
N THR A 136 -11.70 -8.14 -17.03
CA THR A 136 -12.43 -8.48 -15.79
C THR A 136 -12.35 -7.32 -14.79
N ALA A 137 -11.15 -6.75 -14.59
CA ALA A 137 -10.95 -5.63 -13.69
C ALA A 137 -11.77 -4.40 -14.10
N ARG A 138 -11.82 -4.08 -15.40
CA ARG A 138 -12.63 -2.97 -15.93
C ARG A 138 -14.10 -3.18 -15.63
N LYS A 139 -14.66 -4.35 -15.95
CA LYS A 139 -16.06 -4.69 -15.65
C LYS A 139 -16.39 -4.62 -14.15
N LEU A 140 -15.51 -5.14 -13.29
CA LEU A 140 -15.66 -5.05 -11.84
C LEU A 140 -15.56 -3.61 -11.34
N GLY A 141 -14.63 -2.82 -11.89
CA GLY A 141 -14.48 -1.40 -11.58
C GLY A 141 -15.69 -0.56 -11.98
N GLU A 142 -16.27 -0.82 -13.15
CA GLU A 142 -17.52 -0.18 -13.61
C GLU A 142 -18.71 -0.54 -12.71
N MET A 143 -18.81 -1.79 -12.26
CA MET A 143 -19.90 -2.28 -11.43
C MET A 143 -19.77 -1.85 -9.95
N CYS A 144 -18.57 -1.96 -9.36
CA CYS A 144 -18.37 -1.81 -7.92
C CYS A 144 -17.51 -0.59 -7.53
N GLY A 145 -16.93 0.11 -8.49
CA GLY A 145 -16.06 1.27 -8.24
C GLY A 145 -14.89 0.94 -7.32
N LYS A 146 -14.75 1.75 -6.27
CA LYS A 146 -13.66 1.63 -5.27
C LYS A 146 -13.77 0.41 -4.35
N LYS A 147 -14.80 -0.42 -4.50
CA LYS A 147 -15.04 -1.63 -3.70
C LYS A 147 -14.47 -2.89 -4.35
N ALA A 148 -13.93 -2.80 -5.57
CA ALA A 148 -13.30 -3.89 -6.30
C ALA A 148 -11.78 -3.90 -6.05
N PHE A 149 -11.24 -5.08 -5.74
CA PHE A 149 -9.83 -5.30 -5.42
C PHE A 149 -9.29 -6.46 -6.24
N ARG A 150 -8.01 -6.39 -6.61
CA ARG A 150 -7.25 -7.54 -7.10
C ARG A 150 -6.25 -7.97 -6.03
N THR A 151 -6.42 -9.19 -5.49
CA THR A 151 -5.61 -9.65 -4.35
C THR A 151 -4.43 -10.52 -4.73
N THR A 152 -4.62 -11.39 -5.73
CA THR A 152 -3.56 -12.24 -6.27
C THR A 152 -3.76 -12.42 -7.77
N GLY A 153 -2.83 -13.11 -8.45
CA GLY A 153 -2.80 -13.28 -9.91
C GLY A 153 -4.17 -13.45 -10.60
N LYS A 154 -5.05 -14.28 -10.07
CA LYS A 154 -6.35 -14.62 -10.67
C LYS A 154 -7.56 -14.41 -9.74
N ARG A 155 -7.37 -13.74 -8.60
CA ARG A 155 -8.41 -13.52 -7.59
C ARG A 155 -8.75 -12.05 -7.48
N PHE A 156 -10.04 -11.76 -7.62
CA PHE A 156 -10.62 -10.45 -7.34
C PHE A 156 -11.51 -10.55 -6.12
N MET A 157 -11.66 -9.47 -5.39
CA MET A 157 -12.54 -9.38 -4.24
C MET A 157 -13.36 -8.10 -4.29
N ILE A 158 -14.60 -8.17 -3.81
CA ILE A 158 -15.49 -7.02 -3.67
C ILE A 158 -15.83 -6.92 -2.19
N LEU A 159 -15.59 -5.76 -1.59
CA LEU A 159 -15.88 -5.46 -0.19
C LEU A 159 -17.21 -4.72 -0.11
N THR A 160 -18.17 -5.25 0.65
CA THR A 160 -19.51 -4.67 0.83
C THR A 160 -19.77 -4.36 2.31
N GLY A 161 -20.49 -3.29 2.58
CA GLY A 161 -20.79 -2.84 3.95
C GLY A 161 -22.13 -3.38 4.50
N SER A 162 -23.00 -3.95 3.65
CA SER A 162 -24.28 -4.51 4.05
C SER A 162 -24.59 -5.80 3.31
N LEU A 163 -25.53 -6.59 3.84
CA LEU A 163 -26.01 -7.81 3.21
C LEU A 163 -26.77 -7.52 1.91
N GLU A 164 -27.55 -6.44 1.85
CA GLU A 164 -28.28 -6.01 0.66
C GLU A 164 -27.31 -5.71 -0.49
N GLU A 165 -26.24 -5.01 -0.20
CA GLU A 165 -25.20 -4.69 -1.17
C GLU A 165 -24.46 -5.94 -1.65
N TYR A 166 -24.20 -6.89 -0.75
CA TYR A 166 -23.64 -8.19 -1.07
C TYR A 166 -24.52 -8.96 -2.04
N GLU A 167 -25.83 -9.09 -1.76
CA GLU A 167 -26.78 -9.79 -2.62
C GLU A 167 -26.94 -9.11 -3.98
N TYR A 168 -26.95 -7.77 -3.99
CA TYR A 168 -26.99 -6.99 -5.22
C TYR A 168 -25.80 -7.32 -6.13
N TYR A 169 -24.56 -7.20 -5.63
CA TYR A 169 -23.40 -7.50 -6.46
C TYR A 169 -23.28 -8.97 -6.83
N LEU A 170 -23.69 -9.87 -5.96
CA LEU A 170 -23.72 -11.30 -6.28
C LEU A 170 -24.65 -11.59 -7.45
N THR A 171 -25.82 -10.95 -7.47
CA THR A 171 -26.80 -11.08 -8.56
C THR A 171 -26.26 -10.49 -9.86
N GLN A 172 -25.63 -9.32 -9.82
CA GLN A 172 -25.02 -8.71 -10.99
C GLN A 172 -23.88 -9.57 -11.57
N LEU A 173 -23.05 -10.14 -10.69
CA LEU A 173 -21.97 -11.07 -11.09
C LEU A 173 -22.54 -12.30 -11.79
N LYS A 174 -23.59 -12.93 -11.23
CA LYS A 174 -24.26 -14.08 -11.88
C LYS A 174 -24.73 -13.72 -13.27
N ARG A 175 -25.45 -12.60 -13.44
CA ARG A 175 -25.93 -12.11 -14.76
C ARG A 175 -24.78 -11.86 -15.73
N MET A 176 -23.67 -11.30 -15.27
CA MET A 176 -22.49 -11.01 -16.09
C MET A 176 -21.81 -12.29 -16.61
N PHE A 177 -21.80 -13.34 -15.82
CA PHE A 177 -21.19 -14.62 -16.20
C PHE A 177 -22.15 -15.55 -16.92
N ASP A 178 -23.44 -15.61 -16.55
CA ASP A 178 -24.46 -16.41 -17.22
C ASP A 178 -24.81 -15.85 -18.63
N GLY A 179 -24.76 -14.52 -18.80
CA GLY A 179 -24.94 -13.88 -20.09
C GLY A 179 -23.86 -14.20 -21.13
N ASN A 180 -22.64 -14.56 -20.68
CA ASN A 180 -21.54 -14.98 -21.55
C ASN A 180 -21.58 -16.47 -21.94
N SER A 181 -22.39 -17.28 -21.28
CA SER A 181 -22.55 -18.71 -21.62
C SER A 181 -23.48 -18.94 -22.83
N LYS A 182 -24.12 -17.89 -23.36
CA LYS A 182 -25.02 -17.96 -24.55
C LYS A 182 -24.34 -17.54 -25.86
N LEU A 183 -23.04 -17.34 -25.86
CA LEU A 183 -22.23 -17.10 -27.07
C LEU A 183 -21.40 -18.37 -27.38
N ASN A 184 -22.09 -19.43 -27.78
CA ASN A 184 -21.55 -20.55 -28.56
C ASN A 184 -22.32 -20.60 -29.89
#